data_1361e43847fbc570d7cb9eab67b3f722
#
_entry.id   1361e43847fbc570d7cb9eab67b3f722
#
_cell.length_a   1.000
_cell.length_b   1.000
_cell.length_c   1.000
_cell.angle_alpha   90.00
_cell.angle_beta   90.00
_cell.angle_gamma   90.00
#
_symmetry.space_group_name_H-M   'P 1'
#
loop_
_entity.id
_entity.type
_entity.pdbx_description
1 polymer ?
#
loop_
_entity_poly.entity_id
_entity_poly.type
_entity_poly.pdbx_seq_one_letter_code
_entity_poly.pdbx_strand_id
1 'polypeptide(L)'
;MSRRLAVFVSFACLLLLGVGSAVATGHGGGGEHKGHHPGDKARSPALFADLNGRNELDATTLQPGAGDPDGFGSASVTINGTSLCFGITVGNLDTPVMAHIHKGRKTENGPVVVPLTPPTAGNPGASSGCVTVDATRAADILAHPKAYYVNVHTEAFQAGAVRGQLKRLRGHGHHH
;
A
#
# COMPACT_ATOMS: atom_id res chain seq x y z
N MET A 1 -42.78 17.41 16.76
CA MET A 1 -42.00 17.44 18.03
C MET A 1 -41.66 16.02 18.41
N SER A 2 -40.44 15.59 18.21
CA SER A 2 -39.98 14.23 18.57
C SER A 2 -38.60 14.34 19.22
N ARG A 3 -38.57 14.10 20.53
CA ARG A 3 -37.37 14.20 21.37
C ARG A 3 -36.52 12.95 21.18
N ARG A 4 -35.29 13.10 20.72
CA ARG A 4 -34.31 12.03 20.69
C ARG A 4 -33.55 11.99 22.02
N LEU A 5 -33.68 10.86 22.70
CA LEU A 5 -33.03 10.55 23.98
C LEU A 5 -31.57 10.12 23.68
N ALA A 6 -30.61 10.82 24.20
CA ALA A 6 -29.19 10.46 24.14
C ALA A 6 -28.86 9.57 25.35
N VAL A 7 -28.38 8.37 25.10
CA VAL A 7 -27.86 7.45 26.12
C VAL A 7 -26.38 7.62 26.23
N PHE A 8 -25.91 8.16 27.37
CA PHE A 8 -24.49 8.19 27.74
C PHE A 8 -24.13 6.87 28.42
N VAL A 9 -23.20 6.11 27.83
CA VAL A 9 -22.58 4.95 28.46
C VAL A 9 -21.25 5.40 29.05
N SER A 10 -21.18 5.51 30.39
CA SER A 10 -19.95 5.75 31.14
C SER A 10 -19.17 4.44 31.32
N PHE A 11 -17.96 4.37 30.79
CA PHE A 11 -16.99 3.31 31.12
C PHE A 11 -16.13 3.76 32.28
N ALA A 12 -16.28 3.09 33.43
CA ALA A 12 -15.41 3.24 34.58
C ALA A 12 -14.16 2.38 34.38
N CYS A 13 -13.00 3.01 34.36
CA CYS A 13 -11.70 2.35 34.30
C CYS A 13 -11.22 2.05 35.73
N LEU A 14 -11.12 0.76 36.08
CA LEU A 14 -10.64 0.30 37.39
C LEU A 14 -9.12 0.13 37.33
N LEU A 15 -8.37 0.99 38.04
CA LEU A 15 -6.91 0.90 38.22
C LEU A 15 -6.60 -0.08 39.38
N LEU A 16 -5.93 -1.18 39.08
CA LEU A 16 -5.30 -2.06 40.06
C LEU A 16 -3.81 -1.76 40.13
N LEU A 17 -3.41 -1.17 41.25
CA LEU A 17 -2.02 -0.98 41.68
C LEU A 17 -1.51 -2.30 42.31
N GLY A 18 -0.55 -2.96 41.68
CA GLY A 18 0.20 -4.07 42.23
C GLY A 18 1.65 -3.67 42.48
N VAL A 19 2.00 -3.47 43.77
CA VAL A 19 3.38 -3.26 44.22
C VAL A 19 4.00 -4.62 44.49
N GLY A 20 5.10 -4.94 43.84
CA GLY A 20 5.90 -6.13 44.10
C GLY A 20 7.38 -5.86 43.85
N SER A 21 8.10 -5.51 44.95
CA SER A 21 9.57 -5.43 44.96
C SER A 21 10.17 -6.83 45.10
N ALA A 22 11.08 -7.21 44.21
CA ALA A 22 12.03 -8.29 44.45
C ALA A 22 13.41 -7.88 43.91
N VAL A 23 14.33 -7.64 44.81
CA VAL A 23 15.76 -7.47 44.56
C VAL A 23 16.39 -8.87 44.50
N ALA A 24 17.03 -9.21 43.40
CA ALA A 24 17.94 -10.35 43.34
C ALA A 24 19.24 -9.91 42.64
N THR A 25 20.29 -9.79 43.44
CA THR A 25 21.67 -9.69 42.99
C THR A 25 22.19 -11.04 42.57
N GLY A 26 22.65 -11.17 41.33
CA GLY A 26 23.31 -12.35 40.78
C GLY A 26 24.38 -11.96 39.79
N HIS A 27 25.66 -12.08 40.20
CA HIS A 27 26.85 -12.01 39.35
C HIS A 27 26.94 -13.23 38.45
N GLY A 28 27.44 -13.03 37.21
CA GLY A 28 28.16 -14.09 36.53
C GLY A 28 27.91 -14.22 35.02
N GLY A 29 28.96 -14.00 34.26
CA GLY A 29 29.23 -14.76 33.04
C GLY A 29 28.76 -14.15 31.74
N GLY A 30 29.69 -13.49 31.05
CA GLY A 30 29.54 -13.14 29.63
C GLY A 30 29.36 -14.42 28.76
N GLY A 31 28.28 -14.47 28.06
CA GLY A 31 28.02 -15.36 26.95
C GLY A 31 27.26 -14.56 25.93
N GLU A 32 27.90 -14.14 24.84
CA GLU A 32 27.22 -13.61 23.66
C GLU A 32 26.38 -14.74 23.04
N HIS A 33 25.19 -14.94 23.57
CA HIS A 33 24.17 -15.67 22.84
C HIS A 33 23.65 -14.76 21.73
N LYS A 34 24.21 -14.86 20.54
CA LYS A 34 23.53 -14.49 19.31
C LYS A 34 22.27 -15.33 19.21
N GLY A 35 21.21 -14.87 19.83
CA GLY A 35 19.88 -15.42 19.74
C GLY A 35 19.40 -15.34 18.29
N HIS A 36 19.67 -16.38 17.54
CA HIS A 36 18.97 -16.64 16.28
C HIS A 36 17.53 -16.97 16.68
N HIS A 37 16.63 -16.01 16.61
CA HIS A 37 15.20 -16.26 16.69
C HIS A 37 14.79 -17.06 15.44
N PRO A 38 14.40 -18.34 15.56
CA PRO A 38 13.86 -19.10 14.43
C PRO A 38 12.42 -18.63 14.23
N GLY A 39 12.22 -17.58 13.45
CA GLY A 39 10.88 -17.07 13.21
C GLY A 39 10.76 -15.81 12.35
N ASP A 40 11.83 -15.10 12.08
CA ASP A 40 11.82 -14.02 11.08
C ASP A 40 11.77 -14.60 9.66
N LYS A 41 10.59 -15.12 9.28
CA LYS A 41 10.27 -15.18 7.85
C LYS A 41 10.36 -13.75 7.37
N ALA A 42 11.40 -13.44 6.58
CA ALA A 42 11.59 -12.11 6.00
C ALA A 42 10.26 -11.67 5.39
N ARG A 43 9.60 -10.70 6.01
CA ARG A 43 8.34 -10.15 5.49
C ARG A 43 8.64 -9.65 4.08
N SER A 44 7.85 -10.08 3.12
CA SER A 44 7.96 -9.55 1.76
C SER A 44 7.92 -8.02 1.82
N PRO A 45 8.89 -7.33 1.20
CA PRO A 45 8.95 -5.89 1.29
C PRO A 45 7.67 -5.27 0.74
N ALA A 46 7.12 -4.28 1.45
CA ALA A 46 6.01 -3.49 0.92
C ALA A 46 6.51 -2.69 -0.30
N LEU A 47 5.70 -2.67 -1.34
CA LEU A 47 5.91 -1.88 -2.54
C LEU A 47 5.01 -0.66 -2.48
N PHE A 48 5.45 0.44 -3.06
CA PHE A 48 4.74 1.72 -3.07
C PHE A 48 4.75 2.33 -4.46
N ALA A 49 3.71 3.11 -4.77
CA ALA A 49 3.65 3.94 -5.96
C ALA A 49 3.10 5.32 -5.58
N ASP A 50 3.74 6.38 -6.07
CA ASP A 50 3.19 7.73 -6.06
C ASP A 50 2.40 7.91 -7.35
N LEU A 51 1.09 8.11 -7.23
CA LEU A 51 0.17 8.24 -8.34
C LEU A 51 0.03 9.70 -8.74
N ASN A 52 0.14 10.00 -10.03
CA ASN A 52 -0.02 11.34 -10.56
C ASN A 52 -0.47 11.30 -12.02
N GLY A 53 -1.36 12.21 -12.43
CA GLY A 53 -1.84 12.26 -13.81
C GLY A 53 -0.77 12.62 -14.83
N ARG A 54 0.26 13.38 -14.42
CA ARG A 54 1.40 13.70 -15.28
C ARG A 54 2.27 12.49 -15.64
N ASN A 55 2.14 11.39 -14.89
CA ASN A 55 2.84 10.14 -15.18
C ASN A 55 2.11 9.28 -16.22
N GLU A 56 0.81 9.56 -16.48
CA GLU A 56 0.03 8.82 -17.45
C GLU A 56 0.53 9.11 -18.87
N LEU A 57 0.59 8.06 -19.70
CA LEU A 57 1.10 8.15 -21.03
C LEU A 57 -0.04 8.17 -22.06
N ASP A 58 0.06 9.03 -23.03
CA ASP A 58 -0.81 8.99 -24.20
C ASP A 58 -0.72 7.61 -24.87
N ALA A 59 -1.87 7.07 -25.26
CA ALA A 59 -1.95 5.71 -25.79
C ALA A 59 -1.25 5.53 -27.15
N THR A 60 -1.06 6.61 -27.90
CA THR A 60 -0.50 6.59 -29.26
C THR A 60 0.95 7.07 -29.27
N THR A 61 1.20 8.23 -28.64
CA THR A 61 2.49 8.91 -28.68
C THR A 61 3.44 8.51 -27.57
N LEU A 62 2.92 7.84 -26.51
CA LEU A 62 3.64 7.49 -25.28
C LEU A 62 4.23 8.71 -24.57
N GLN A 63 3.74 9.92 -24.86
CA GLN A 63 4.15 11.12 -24.13
C GLN A 63 3.44 11.20 -22.79
N PRO A 64 4.14 11.63 -21.71
CA PRO A 64 3.55 11.78 -20.39
C PRO A 64 2.61 13.00 -20.32
N GLY A 65 1.69 12.98 -19.35
CA GLY A 65 0.75 14.07 -19.11
C GLY A 65 -0.65 13.84 -19.67
N ALA A 66 -0.97 12.61 -20.07
CA ALA A 66 -2.29 12.27 -20.63
C ALA A 66 -3.37 12.02 -19.57
N GLY A 67 -3.02 11.96 -18.29
CA GLY A 67 -3.96 11.77 -17.18
C GLY A 67 -4.53 13.09 -16.65
N ASP A 68 -5.21 13.00 -15.50
CA ASP A 68 -5.80 14.14 -14.81
C ASP A 68 -4.69 15.11 -14.33
N PRO A 69 -4.67 16.37 -14.79
CA PRO A 69 -3.52 17.26 -14.58
C PRO A 69 -3.25 17.62 -13.12
N ASP A 70 -4.27 17.61 -12.25
CA ASP A 70 -4.17 17.87 -10.81
C ASP A 70 -4.50 16.66 -9.96
N GLY A 71 -4.83 15.52 -10.58
CA GLY A 71 -5.05 14.25 -9.93
C GLY A 71 -3.78 13.66 -9.30
N PHE A 72 -3.91 13.17 -8.07
CA PHE A 72 -2.81 12.56 -7.32
C PHE A 72 -3.28 11.39 -6.46
N GLY A 73 -2.32 10.66 -5.89
CA GLY A 73 -2.61 9.58 -4.97
C GLY A 73 -1.37 8.78 -4.57
N SER A 74 -1.63 7.70 -3.87
CA SER A 74 -0.61 6.72 -3.52
C SER A 74 -1.18 5.31 -3.54
N ALA A 75 -0.32 4.34 -3.77
CA ALA A 75 -0.66 2.93 -3.63
C ALA A 75 0.40 2.19 -2.83
N SER A 76 -0.05 1.22 -2.04
CA SER A 76 0.80 0.24 -1.36
C SER A 76 0.42 -1.17 -1.81
N VAL A 77 1.40 -2.04 -1.95
CA VAL A 77 1.21 -3.44 -2.31
C VAL A 77 2.10 -4.31 -1.44
N THR A 78 1.51 -5.36 -0.85
CA THR A 78 2.25 -6.42 -0.14
C THR A 78 1.89 -7.77 -0.74
N ILE A 79 2.86 -8.67 -0.84
CA ILE A 79 2.65 -9.99 -1.41
C ILE A 79 3.16 -11.04 -0.42
N ASN A 80 2.32 -12.03 -0.12
CA ASN A 80 2.68 -13.20 0.69
C ASN A 80 2.21 -14.46 -0.04
N GLY A 81 3.16 -15.23 -0.57
CA GLY A 81 2.85 -16.32 -1.47
C GLY A 81 2.09 -15.84 -2.71
N THR A 82 0.86 -16.29 -2.89
CA THR A 82 -0.04 -15.88 -3.98
C THR A 82 -1.05 -14.81 -3.59
N SER A 83 -1.07 -14.38 -2.32
CA SER A 83 -1.95 -13.31 -1.85
C SER A 83 -1.29 -11.95 -2.03
N LEU A 84 -1.87 -11.11 -2.90
CA LEU A 84 -1.49 -9.74 -3.11
C LEU A 84 -2.52 -8.84 -2.43
N CYS A 85 -2.09 -8.08 -1.42
CA CYS A 85 -2.93 -7.09 -0.75
C CYS A 85 -2.50 -5.68 -1.16
N PHE A 86 -3.47 -4.79 -1.29
CA PHE A 86 -3.24 -3.41 -1.74
C PHE A 86 -4.02 -2.40 -0.90
N GLY A 87 -3.54 -1.18 -0.90
CA GLY A 87 -4.26 0.02 -0.46
C GLY A 87 -4.01 1.13 -1.48
N ILE A 88 -5.06 1.85 -1.86
CA ILE A 88 -5.01 2.98 -2.79
C ILE A 88 -5.67 4.18 -2.12
N THR A 89 -5.06 5.35 -2.21
CA THR A 89 -5.68 6.63 -1.89
C THR A 89 -5.56 7.57 -3.08
N VAL A 90 -6.57 8.38 -3.31
CA VAL A 90 -6.60 9.37 -4.40
C VAL A 90 -7.18 10.70 -3.92
N GLY A 91 -6.82 11.76 -4.60
CA GLY A 91 -7.35 13.11 -4.42
C GLY A 91 -7.41 13.86 -5.75
N ASN A 92 -8.31 14.84 -5.82
CA ASN A 92 -8.59 15.65 -7.01
C ASN A 92 -8.94 14.82 -8.25
N LEU A 93 -9.70 13.75 -8.08
CA LEU A 93 -10.24 12.95 -9.17
C LEU A 93 -11.77 13.00 -9.14
N ASP A 94 -12.38 12.85 -10.30
CA ASP A 94 -13.74 12.34 -10.38
C ASP A 94 -13.81 10.93 -9.78
N THR A 95 -15.02 10.42 -9.50
CA THR A 95 -15.19 9.09 -8.93
C THR A 95 -14.49 8.02 -9.79
N PRO A 96 -13.51 7.29 -9.23
CA PRO A 96 -12.84 6.24 -9.96
C PRO A 96 -13.78 5.09 -10.36
N VAL A 97 -13.58 4.59 -11.57
CA VAL A 97 -14.38 3.49 -12.12
C VAL A 97 -13.60 2.18 -12.23
N MET A 98 -12.27 2.26 -12.36
CA MET A 98 -11.38 1.08 -12.41
C MET A 98 -10.04 1.38 -11.75
N ALA A 99 -9.37 0.31 -11.27
CA ALA A 99 -7.99 0.36 -10.80
C ALA A 99 -7.28 -0.95 -11.14
N HIS A 100 -6.02 -0.88 -11.53
CA HIS A 100 -5.24 -2.04 -11.96
C HIS A 100 -3.77 -1.95 -11.60
N ILE A 101 -3.10 -3.12 -11.58
CA ILE A 101 -1.65 -3.20 -11.78
C ILE A 101 -1.40 -3.63 -13.22
N HIS A 102 -0.55 -2.91 -13.91
CA HIS A 102 -0.10 -3.20 -15.27
C HIS A 102 1.36 -3.68 -15.28
N LYS A 103 1.74 -4.49 -16.27
CA LYS A 103 3.14 -4.80 -16.55
C LYS A 103 3.66 -3.86 -17.62
N GLY A 104 4.48 -2.91 -17.23
CA GLY A 104 5.10 -1.91 -18.11
C GLY A 104 6.05 -1.02 -17.30
N ARG A 105 7.11 -0.56 -17.94
CA ARG A 105 8.06 0.40 -17.37
C ARG A 105 7.49 1.81 -17.43
N LYS A 106 8.21 2.78 -16.88
CA LYS A 106 7.77 4.19 -16.80
C LYS A 106 7.37 4.79 -18.15
N THR A 107 7.95 4.34 -19.25
CA THR A 107 7.73 4.85 -20.61
C THR A 107 6.94 3.89 -21.50
N GLU A 108 6.22 2.94 -20.90
CA GLU A 108 5.50 1.89 -21.61
C GLU A 108 4.06 1.82 -21.13
N ASN A 109 3.10 1.69 -22.05
CA ASN A 109 1.74 1.25 -21.75
C ASN A 109 1.69 -0.26 -21.86
N GLY A 110 1.50 -0.94 -20.75
CA GLY A 110 1.49 -2.39 -20.70
C GLY A 110 0.12 -2.97 -20.39
N PRO A 111 -0.05 -4.30 -20.54
CA PRO A 111 -1.32 -4.97 -20.27
C PRO A 111 -1.65 -4.94 -18.77
N VAL A 112 -2.97 -4.98 -18.47
CA VAL A 112 -3.47 -5.26 -17.12
C VAL A 112 -3.03 -6.66 -16.69
N VAL A 113 -2.45 -6.77 -15.50
CA VAL A 113 -2.03 -8.06 -14.93
C VAL A 113 -2.71 -8.39 -13.61
N VAL A 114 -3.19 -7.38 -12.88
CA VAL A 114 -3.96 -7.57 -11.63
C VAL A 114 -5.09 -6.54 -11.59
N PRO A 115 -6.36 -6.95 -11.62
CA PRO A 115 -7.47 -6.05 -11.34
C PRO A 115 -7.51 -5.72 -9.85
N LEU A 116 -7.81 -4.47 -9.51
CA LEU A 116 -7.95 -3.98 -8.14
C LEU A 116 -9.33 -3.35 -7.97
N THR A 117 -9.84 -3.34 -6.74
CA THR A 117 -11.05 -2.56 -6.43
C THR A 117 -10.72 -1.07 -6.48
N PRO A 118 -11.42 -0.26 -7.29
CA PRO A 118 -11.19 1.17 -7.35
C PRO A 118 -11.63 1.86 -6.04
N PRO A 119 -11.05 3.03 -5.70
CA PRO A 119 -11.61 3.92 -4.69
C PRO A 119 -13.08 4.26 -4.96
N THR A 120 -13.92 4.34 -3.91
CA THR A 120 -15.36 4.61 -4.03
C THR A 120 -15.69 6.10 -4.18
N ALA A 121 -14.71 6.98 -4.03
CA ALA A 121 -14.77 8.42 -4.26
C ALA A 121 -13.43 8.90 -4.83
N GLY A 122 -13.39 10.11 -5.37
CA GLY A 122 -12.18 10.66 -6.00
C GLY A 122 -11.50 11.77 -5.21
N ASN A 123 -12.20 12.39 -4.21
CA ASN A 123 -11.64 13.56 -3.49
C ASN A 123 -12.20 13.74 -2.08
N PRO A 124 -11.57 13.20 -1.03
CA PRO A 124 -10.61 12.11 -1.08
C PRO A 124 -11.28 10.77 -1.36
N GLY A 125 -10.52 9.83 -1.91
CA GLY A 125 -10.99 8.48 -2.14
C GLY A 125 -9.98 7.45 -1.64
N ALA A 126 -10.49 6.28 -1.24
CA ALA A 126 -9.66 5.16 -0.81
C ALA A 126 -10.30 3.81 -1.14
N SER A 127 -9.45 2.83 -1.35
CA SER A 127 -9.81 1.42 -1.42
C SER A 127 -8.71 0.53 -0.89
N SER A 128 -9.06 -0.67 -0.48
CA SER A 128 -8.11 -1.71 -0.09
C SER A 128 -8.71 -3.08 -0.30
N GLY A 129 -7.86 -4.09 -0.40
CA GLY A 129 -8.30 -5.46 -0.55
C GLY A 129 -7.12 -6.41 -0.76
N CYS A 130 -7.45 -7.69 -0.90
CA CYS A 130 -6.48 -8.72 -1.28
C CYS A 130 -7.05 -9.51 -2.46
N VAL A 131 -6.18 -9.86 -3.40
CA VAL A 131 -6.50 -10.69 -4.57
C VAL A 131 -5.50 -11.84 -4.67
N THR A 132 -5.93 -12.95 -5.25
CA THR A 132 -5.03 -14.06 -5.54
C THR A 132 -4.40 -13.86 -6.92
N VAL A 133 -3.08 -13.95 -6.99
CA VAL A 133 -2.30 -13.94 -8.23
C VAL A 133 -1.55 -15.26 -8.37
N ASP A 134 -1.15 -15.63 -9.57
CA ASP A 134 -0.29 -16.80 -9.76
C ASP A 134 1.11 -16.58 -9.14
N ALA A 135 1.75 -17.66 -8.72
CA ALA A 135 3.03 -17.59 -8.02
C ALA A 135 4.15 -16.97 -8.87
N THR A 136 4.13 -17.18 -10.19
CA THR A 136 5.11 -16.60 -11.11
C THR A 136 4.97 -15.10 -11.18
N ARG A 137 3.73 -14.60 -11.28
CA ARG A 137 3.45 -13.15 -11.28
C ARG A 137 3.80 -12.51 -9.94
N ALA A 138 3.45 -13.16 -8.82
CA ALA A 138 3.81 -12.70 -7.48
C ALA A 138 5.33 -12.53 -7.35
N ALA A 139 6.09 -13.53 -7.75
CA ALA A 139 7.56 -13.51 -7.74
C ALA A 139 8.14 -12.44 -8.68
N ASP A 140 7.58 -12.27 -9.88
CA ASP A 140 8.05 -11.26 -10.85
C ASP A 140 7.80 -9.83 -10.35
N ILE A 141 6.63 -9.54 -9.78
CA ILE A 141 6.34 -8.22 -9.17
C ILE A 141 7.33 -7.92 -8.04
N LEU A 142 7.60 -8.91 -7.17
CA LEU A 142 8.56 -8.75 -6.07
C LEU A 142 9.99 -8.56 -6.58
N ALA A 143 10.41 -9.28 -7.62
CA ALA A 143 11.76 -9.18 -8.17
C ALA A 143 11.98 -7.88 -8.95
N HIS A 144 10.99 -7.45 -9.72
CA HIS A 144 11.08 -6.37 -10.70
C HIS A 144 9.98 -5.29 -10.51
N PRO A 145 9.78 -4.70 -9.32
CA PRO A 145 8.66 -3.80 -9.08
C PRO A 145 8.61 -2.61 -10.06
N LYS A 146 9.76 -2.11 -10.51
CA LYS A 146 9.84 -1.02 -11.49
C LYS A 146 9.37 -1.39 -12.90
N ALA A 147 9.09 -2.67 -13.16
CA ALA A 147 8.45 -3.14 -14.39
C ALA A 147 6.92 -3.18 -14.27
N TYR A 148 6.36 -2.67 -13.18
CA TYR A 148 4.93 -2.64 -12.91
C TYR A 148 4.48 -1.28 -12.43
N TYR A 149 3.25 -0.88 -12.76
CA TYR A 149 2.65 0.36 -12.27
C TYR A 149 1.20 0.14 -11.82
N VAL A 150 0.77 0.96 -10.87
CA VAL A 150 -0.64 1.09 -10.49
C VAL A 150 -1.25 2.20 -11.32
N ASN A 151 -2.46 1.97 -11.80
CA ASN A 151 -3.25 2.91 -12.59
C ASN A 151 -4.67 2.97 -12.03
N VAL A 152 -5.25 4.17 -11.94
CA VAL A 152 -6.64 4.43 -11.54
C VAL A 152 -7.30 5.22 -12.65
N HIS A 153 -8.53 4.84 -13.03
CA HIS A 153 -9.28 5.41 -14.14
C HIS A 153 -10.54 6.10 -13.65
N THR A 154 -10.98 7.13 -14.38
CA THR A 154 -12.28 7.78 -14.22
C THR A 154 -13.02 7.77 -15.55
N GLU A 155 -14.29 8.18 -15.55
CA GLU A 155 -15.05 8.32 -16.81
C GLU A 155 -14.39 9.33 -17.79
N ALA A 156 -13.82 10.42 -17.24
CA ALA A 156 -13.14 11.44 -18.04
C ALA A 156 -11.77 10.96 -18.57
N PHE A 157 -11.08 10.08 -17.84
CA PHE A 157 -9.75 9.57 -18.15
C PHE A 157 -9.76 8.05 -18.21
N GLN A 158 -10.42 7.50 -19.24
CA GLN A 158 -10.60 6.05 -19.40
C GLN A 158 -9.29 5.29 -19.69
N ALA A 159 -8.29 5.95 -20.28
CA ALA A 159 -6.95 5.38 -20.47
C ALA A 159 -6.12 5.37 -19.16
N GLY A 160 -6.47 6.22 -18.20
CA GLY A 160 -5.85 6.38 -16.90
C GLY A 160 -5.92 7.82 -16.42
N ALA A 161 -6.45 8.02 -15.22
CA ALA A 161 -6.48 9.34 -14.56
C ALA A 161 -5.17 9.60 -13.83
N VAL A 162 -4.67 8.63 -13.06
CA VAL A 162 -3.39 8.73 -12.34
C VAL A 162 -2.64 7.41 -12.40
N ARG A 163 -1.32 7.50 -12.50
CA ARG A 163 -0.40 6.37 -12.63
C ARG A 163 0.83 6.53 -11.77
N GLY A 164 1.35 5.43 -11.23
CA GLY A 164 2.60 5.40 -10.49
C GLY A 164 3.34 4.08 -10.58
N GLN A 165 4.66 4.15 -10.80
CA GLN A 165 5.52 2.98 -10.87
C GLN A 165 5.74 2.38 -9.49
N LEU A 166 5.60 1.06 -9.35
CA LEU A 166 5.91 0.36 -8.11
C LEU A 166 7.41 0.46 -7.79
N LYS A 167 7.70 0.68 -6.52
CA LYS A 167 9.07 0.78 -5.98
C LYS A 167 9.12 0.20 -4.57
N ARG A 168 10.30 -0.28 -4.14
CA ARG A 168 10.57 -0.59 -2.74
C ARG A 168 10.89 0.69 -1.98
N LEU A 169 10.44 0.81 -0.74
CA LEU A 169 11.03 1.79 0.18
C LEU A 169 12.47 1.36 0.47
N ARG A 170 13.41 2.27 0.26
CA ARG A 170 14.77 2.08 0.72
C ARG A 170 14.77 2.26 2.24
N GLY A 171 15.02 1.20 3.00
CA GLY A 171 15.39 1.35 4.39
C GLY A 171 16.63 2.25 4.46
N HIS A 172 16.57 3.31 5.25
CA HIS A 172 17.78 4.04 5.62
C HIS A 172 18.60 3.08 6.48
N GLY A 173 19.63 2.47 5.90
CA GLY A 173 20.65 1.77 6.66
C GLY A 173 21.35 2.81 7.53
N HIS A 174 21.10 2.75 8.85
CA HIS A 174 21.97 3.44 9.79
C HIS A 174 23.33 2.76 9.71
N HIS A 175 24.27 3.39 9.01
CA HIS A 175 25.69 3.09 9.17
C HIS A 175 26.11 3.65 10.53
N HIS A 176 26.25 2.76 11.52
CA HIS A 176 26.97 3.01 12.75
C HIS A 176 28.45 2.71 12.55
#